data_dd5a9be8357df2d22f37bc03205ca1fd
#
_entry.id   dd5a9be8357df2d22f37bc03205ca1fd
#
_cell.length_a   1.000
_cell.length_b   1.000
_cell.length_c   1.000
_cell.angle_alpha   90.00
_cell.angle_beta   90.00
_cell.angle_gamma   90.00
#
_symmetry.space_group_name_H-M   'P 1'
#
loop_
_entity.id
_entity.type
_entity.pdbx_description
1 polymer ?
#
loop_
_entity_poly.entity_id
_entity_poly.type
_entity_poly.pdbx_seq_one_letter_code
_entity_poly.pdbx_strand_id
1 'polypeptide(L)'
;QRYRRHERRRKEREEFQRLCAAHGIRPSWREFLEAKAQTDCNAREYFLFRFYERPAALRETFMTTVQRDAFVACIGDDSSCNASTPGNKILFNMLFEAYLCREWLNPTAASPEAFAAFVQRHGRVMVKPACDGQGKGIFVYSYEGDEAAKALHETLAGKDMIVEQMPAQHPQLDRLNPNCLNTVRFTTYTDRDEAHILMATLRSATDESAVDNFHAGGIAMAVDLETGRISSDGIDGELRRFSEHPLTLAPLRGFPLPNWETALSVVRRASREMYNLPRCRFLGWDIAFLRDGRVSIIECNWQQGVQTQAPHERGFRLSLKAAEKRR
;
A
#
# COMPACT_ATOMS: atom_id res chain seq x y z
N GLN A 1 19.31 27.88 15.46
CA GLN A 1 18.32 26.90 15.93
C GLN A 1 16.95 27.52 16.23
N ARG A 2 16.86 28.65 16.97
CA ARG A 2 15.58 29.33 17.31
C ARG A 2 14.81 29.79 16.08
N TYR A 3 15.46 30.34 15.07
CA TYR A 3 14.84 30.80 13.81
C TYR A 3 14.22 29.62 13.03
N ARG A 4 14.93 28.52 12.83
CA ARG A 4 14.42 27.32 12.14
C ARG A 4 13.22 26.69 12.89
N ARG A 5 13.22 26.71 14.22
CA ARG A 5 12.10 26.21 15.02
C ARG A 5 10.86 27.08 14.89
N HIS A 6 11.04 28.40 14.80
CA HIS A 6 9.94 29.36 14.62
C HIS A 6 9.32 29.23 13.22
N GLU A 7 10.15 29.14 12.19
CA GLU A 7 9.71 28.93 10.81
C GLU A 7 8.96 27.60 10.63
N ARG A 8 9.45 26.52 11.22
CA ARG A 8 8.76 25.23 11.21
C ARG A 8 7.38 25.28 11.87
N ARG A 9 7.26 25.97 13.01
CA ARG A 9 5.98 26.17 13.69
C ARG A 9 5.00 27.01 12.87
N ARG A 10 5.49 28.05 12.17
CA ARG A 10 4.68 28.88 11.32
C ARG A 10 4.12 28.07 10.14
N LYS A 11 4.96 27.35 9.42
CA LYS A 11 4.54 26.49 8.30
C LYS A 11 3.52 25.42 8.73
N GLU A 12 3.72 24.81 9.89
CA GLU A 12 2.79 23.83 10.42
C GLU A 12 1.42 24.45 10.80
N ARG A 13 1.41 25.68 11.31
CA ARG A 13 0.17 26.41 11.61
C ARG A 13 -0.56 26.83 10.35
N GLU A 14 0.16 27.26 9.33
CA GLU A 14 -0.40 27.56 8.00
C GLU A 14 -1.04 26.32 7.37
N GLU A 15 -0.35 25.18 7.43
CA GLU A 15 -0.89 23.90 6.95
C GLU A 15 -2.12 23.46 7.74
N PHE A 16 -2.10 23.57 9.05
CA PHE A 16 -3.26 23.27 9.89
C PHE A 16 -4.47 24.14 9.51
N GLN A 17 -4.28 25.46 9.32
CA GLN A 17 -5.35 26.38 8.93
C GLN A 17 -5.90 26.05 7.53
N ARG A 18 -5.02 25.71 6.60
CA ARG A 18 -5.39 25.29 5.25
C ARG A 18 -6.26 24.02 5.30
N LEU A 19 -5.90 23.03 6.12
CA LEU A 19 -6.67 21.80 6.30
C LEU A 19 -8.01 22.06 6.98
N CYS A 20 -8.07 22.93 7.99
CA CYS A 20 -9.34 23.38 8.57
C CYS A 20 -10.29 23.93 7.52
N ALA A 21 -9.79 24.81 6.64
CA ALA A 21 -10.60 25.43 5.59
C ALA A 21 -11.03 24.40 4.53
N ALA A 22 -10.12 23.52 4.10
CA ALA A 22 -10.39 22.50 3.08
C ALA A 22 -11.48 21.50 3.50
N HIS A 23 -11.51 21.15 4.78
CA HIS A 23 -12.44 20.13 5.29
C HIS A 23 -13.65 20.70 6.04
N GLY A 24 -13.77 22.02 6.17
CA GLY A 24 -14.87 22.66 6.90
C GLY A 24 -14.88 22.34 8.40
N ILE A 25 -13.78 21.84 8.96
CA ILE A 25 -13.62 21.42 10.36
C ILE A 25 -12.82 22.51 11.08
N ARG A 26 -13.21 22.84 12.31
CA ARG A 26 -12.59 23.93 13.08
C ARG A 26 -12.10 23.49 14.47
N PRO A 27 -11.20 22.47 14.56
CA PRO A 27 -10.55 22.18 15.83
C PRO A 27 -9.66 23.37 16.23
N SER A 28 -9.45 23.54 17.54
CA SER A 28 -8.56 24.58 18.02
C SER A 28 -7.10 24.21 17.77
N TRP A 29 -6.24 25.20 17.57
CA TRP A 29 -4.79 24.99 17.51
C TRP A 29 -4.24 24.34 18.80
N ARG A 30 -4.88 24.59 19.94
CA ARG A 30 -4.52 24.00 21.23
C ARG A 30 -4.78 22.50 21.23
N GLU A 31 -5.95 22.04 20.77
CA GLU A 31 -6.28 20.62 20.65
C GLU A 31 -5.31 19.88 19.74
N PHE A 32 -4.92 20.50 18.62
CA PHE A 32 -3.87 19.95 17.77
C PHE A 32 -2.54 19.82 18.51
N LEU A 33 -2.10 20.83 19.26
CA LEU A 33 -0.85 20.77 20.02
C LEU A 33 -0.88 19.72 21.13
N GLU A 34 -2.02 19.52 21.78
CA GLU A 34 -2.23 18.45 22.76
C GLU A 34 -2.12 17.06 22.12
N ALA A 35 -2.79 16.84 20.98
CA ALA A 35 -2.67 15.60 20.22
C ALA A 35 -1.24 15.37 19.73
N LYS A 36 -0.57 16.41 19.25
CA LYS A 36 0.82 16.35 18.81
C LYS A 36 1.78 16.01 19.95
N ALA A 37 1.59 16.58 21.12
CA ALA A 37 2.40 16.25 22.29
C ALA A 37 2.24 14.80 22.73
N GLN A 38 1.07 14.20 22.48
CA GLN A 38 0.75 12.82 22.79
C GLN A 38 1.27 11.81 21.75
N THR A 39 1.20 12.17 20.45
CA THR A 39 1.36 11.20 19.35
C THR A 39 2.49 11.54 18.39
N ASP A 40 3.15 12.68 18.52
CA ASP A 40 4.10 13.23 17.54
C ASP A 40 3.53 13.47 16.14
N CYS A 41 2.19 13.58 16.00
CA CYS A 41 1.54 13.78 14.72
C CYS A 41 1.90 15.14 14.11
N ASN A 42 1.94 15.19 12.78
CA ASN A 42 1.90 16.43 12.02
C ASN A 42 0.44 16.85 11.74
N ALA A 43 0.24 18.03 11.14
CA ALA A 43 -1.09 18.55 10.86
C ALA A 43 -1.89 17.63 9.92
N ARG A 44 -1.26 17.04 8.87
CA ARG A 44 -1.93 16.09 7.97
C ARG A 44 -2.40 14.83 8.69
N GLU A 45 -1.57 14.23 9.51
CA GLU A 45 -1.90 13.03 10.29
C GLU A 45 -3.01 13.31 11.32
N TYR A 46 -3.02 14.50 11.91
CA TYR A 46 -4.08 14.93 12.82
C TYR A 46 -5.47 14.90 12.15
N PHE A 47 -5.56 15.41 10.92
CA PHE A 47 -6.80 15.37 10.14
C PHE A 47 -7.07 13.98 9.56
N LEU A 48 -6.08 13.33 8.98
CA LEU A 48 -6.19 12.01 8.35
C LEU A 48 -6.70 10.95 9.34
N PHE A 49 -6.15 10.94 10.55
CA PHE A 49 -6.57 10.05 11.62
C PHE A 49 -7.73 10.60 12.46
N ARG A 50 -8.28 11.75 12.10
CA ARG A 50 -9.40 12.39 12.79
C ARG A 50 -9.17 12.55 14.29
N PHE A 51 -7.98 12.98 14.69
CA PHE A 51 -7.64 13.14 16.10
C PHE A 51 -8.50 14.19 16.80
N TYR A 52 -9.13 15.12 16.06
CA TYR A 52 -10.09 16.10 16.56
C TYR A 52 -11.40 15.47 17.08
N GLU A 53 -11.76 14.24 16.65
CA GLU A 53 -12.95 13.51 17.10
C GLU A 53 -12.61 12.38 18.09
N ARG A 54 -11.33 12.04 18.24
CA ARG A 54 -10.92 10.85 18.99
C ARG A 54 -10.46 11.19 20.39
N PRO A 55 -10.90 10.44 21.41
CA PRO A 55 -10.33 10.58 22.75
C PRO A 55 -8.85 10.16 22.78
N ALA A 56 -8.10 10.66 23.76
CA ALA A 56 -6.68 10.43 23.93
C ALA A 56 -6.28 8.94 23.81
N ALA A 57 -7.02 8.05 24.47
CA ALA A 57 -6.77 6.61 24.44
C ALA A 57 -6.85 6.00 23.03
N LEU A 58 -7.72 6.52 22.16
CA LEU A 58 -7.79 6.06 20.75
C LEU A 58 -6.68 6.67 19.90
N ARG A 59 -6.30 7.95 20.13
CA ARG A 59 -5.18 8.58 19.42
C ARG A 59 -3.89 7.79 19.60
N GLU A 60 -3.63 7.27 20.80
CA GLU A 60 -2.45 6.47 21.13
C GLU A 60 -2.35 5.14 20.36
N THR A 61 -3.46 4.65 19.83
CA THR A 61 -3.43 3.43 19.03
C THR A 61 -2.81 3.62 17.65
N PHE A 62 -2.82 4.86 17.13
CA PHE A 62 -2.28 5.18 15.80
C PHE A 62 -0.77 5.35 15.84
N MET A 63 -0.12 4.89 14.80
CA MET A 63 1.30 5.10 14.55
C MET A 63 1.47 6.28 13.60
N THR A 64 2.18 7.30 14.02
CA THR A 64 2.55 8.44 13.18
C THR A 64 3.82 8.14 12.39
N THR A 65 4.12 8.93 11.37
CA THR A 65 5.35 8.78 10.56
C THR A 65 6.60 8.85 11.44
N VAL A 66 6.66 9.80 12.37
CA VAL A 66 7.80 9.94 13.29
C VAL A 66 7.99 8.69 14.16
N GLN A 67 6.90 8.14 14.67
CA GLN A 67 6.94 6.92 15.49
C GLN A 67 7.30 5.68 14.66
N ARG A 68 6.82 5.58 13.42
CA ARG A 68 7.21 4.51 12.48
C ARG A 68 8.70 4.57 12.19
N ASP A 69 9.25 5.74 11.86
CA ASP A 69 10.66 5.89 11.52
C ASP A 69 11.55 5.54 12.72
N ALA A 70 11.16 5.97 13.92
CA ALA A 70 11.85 5.60 15.15
C ALA A 70 11.79 4.08 15.43
N PHE A 71 10.64 3.45 15.18
CA PHE A 71 10.46 2.01 15.34
C PHE A 71 11.32 1.23 14.35
N VAL A 72 11.27 1.58 13.04
CA VAL A 72 12.05 0.94 11.97
C VAL A 72 13.55 1.02 12.27
N ALA A 73 14.02 2.18 12.73
CA ALA A 73 15.42 2.34 13.17
C ALA A 73 15.76 1.46 14.38
N CYS A 74 14.84 1.34 15.35
CA CYS A 74 15.04 0.54 16.56
C CYS A 74 15.15 -0.96 16.27
N ILE A 75 14.34 -1.49 15.34
CA ILE A 75 14.40 -2.91 14.98
C ILE A 75 15.51 -3.24 13.97
N GLY A 76 16.23 -2.23 13.47
CA GLY A 76 17.30 -2.38 12.49
C GLY A 76 16.83 -2.57 11.05
N ASP A 77 15.54 -2.31 10.76
CA ASP A 77 15.03 -2.16 9.40
C ASP A 77 15.44 -0.77 8.91
N ASP A 78 16.48 -0.66 8.14
CA ASP A 78 17.04 0.61 7.69
C ASP A 78 16.92 0.83 6.17
N SER A 79 17.39 1.99 5.70
CA SER A 79 17.32 2.38 4.30
C SER A 79 18.09 1.46 3.35
N SER A 80 18.99 0.62 3.85
CA SER A 80 19.73 -0.34 3.01
C SER A 80 18.81 -1.43 2.45
N CYS A 81 17.68 -1.70 3.10
CA CYS A 81 16.63 -2.55 2.54
C CYS A 81 16.06 -2.01 1.21
N ASN A 82 16.19 -0.70 0.94
CA ASN A 82 15.69 -0.12 -0.31
C ASN A 82 16.46 -0.62 -1.55
N ALA A 83 17.73 -0.94 -1.40
CA ALA A 83 18.55 -1.52 -2.48
C ALA A 83 18.44 -3.04 -2.56
N SER A 84 17.73 -3.67 -1.62
CA SER A 84 17.55 -5.11 -1.50
C SER A 84 16.16 -5.55 -1.98
N THR A 85 15.78 -6.78 -1.68
CA THR A 85 14.59 -7.45 -2.20
C THR A 85 13.31 -6.62 -2.23
N PRO A 86 12.80 -5.99 -1.16
CA PRO A 86 11.51 -5.28 -1.26
C PRO A 86 11.59 -3.99 -2.07
N GLY A 87 12.78 -3.41 -2.23
CA GLY A 87 12.99 -2.18 -3.00
C GLY A 87 13.20 -2.39 -4.50
N ASN A 88 13.50 -3.61 -4.93
CA ASN A 88 13.73 -3.97 -6.31
C ASN A 88 12.76 -5.06 -6.77
N LYS A 89 11.83 -4.74 -7.67
CA LYS A 89 10.78 -5.64 -8.14
C LYS A 89 11.32 -6.88 -8.87
N ILE A 90 12.47 -6.77 -9.55
CA ILE A 90 13.10 -7.92 -10.22
C ILE A 90 13.58 -8.92 -9.17
N LEU A 91 14.36 -8.45 -8.18
CA LEU A 91 14.81 -9.30 -7.07
C LEU A 91 13.65 -9.86 -6.27
N PHE A 92 12.64 -9.03 -6.00
CA PHE A 92 11.43 -9.46 -5.32
C PHE A 92 10.73 -10.58 -6.08
N ASN A 93 10.48 -10.40 -7.38
CA ASN A 93 9.80 -11.39 -8.21
C ASN A 93 10.61 -12.71 -8.32
N MET A 94 11.92 -12.64 -8.40
CA MET A 94 12.78 -13.85 -8.39
C MET A 94 12.65 -14.64 -7.09
N LEU A 95 12.63 -13.99 -5.94
CA LEU A 95 12.60 -14.64 -4.63
C LEU A 95 11.20 -15.08 -4.21
N PHE A 96 10.17 -14.36 -4.65
CA PHE A 96 8.77 -14.60 -4.29
C PHE A 96 7.94 -15.15 -5.46
N GLU A 97 8.57 -15.74 -6.48
CA GLU A 97 7.91 -16.24 -7.70
C GLU A 97 6.71 -17.14 -7.40
N ALA A 98 6.81 -18.00 -6.40
CA ALA A 98 5.73 -18.91 -5.97
C ALA A 98 4.45 -18.18 -5.50
N TYR A 99 4.53 -16.91 -5.16
CA TYR A 99 3.42 -16.09 -4.67
C TYR A 99 2.87 -15.10 -5.69
N LEU A 100 3.53 -14.92 -6.84
CA LEU A 100 3.16 -13.90 -7.82
C LEU A 100 1.89 -14.29 -8.60
N CYS A 101 1.71 -15.58 -8.88
CA CYS A 101 0.59 -16.09 -9.69
C CYS A 101 0.41 -15.37 -11.04
N ARG A 102 1.47 -14.75 -11.56
CA ARG A 102 1.54 -14.08 -12.86
C ARG A 102 2.93 -14.24 -13.45
N GLU A 103 3.01 -14.22 -14.77
CA GLU A 103 4.29 -14.23 -15.46
C GLU A 103 4.91 -12.83 -15.49
N TRP A 104 6.22 -12.79 -15.56
CA TRP A 104 6.98 -11.55 -15.64
C TRP A 104 8.28 -11.75 -16.41
N LEU A 105 8.87 -10.66 -16.86
CA LEU A 105 10.08 -10.66 -17.68
C LEU A 105 10.95 -9.43 -17.35
N ASN A 106 12.26 -9.64 -17.28
CA ASN A 106 13.24 -8.57 -17.26
C ASN A 106 13.67 -8.26 -18.72
N PRO A 107 13.33 -7.07 -19.28
CA PRO A 107 13.67 -6.73 -20.67
C PRO A 107 15.18 -6.76 -20.94
N THR A 108 16.01 -6.40 -19.94
CA THR A 108 17.47 -6.40 -20.11
C THR A 108 18.06 -7.82 -20.24
N ALA A 109 17.39 -8.82 -19.67
CA ALA A 109 17.82 -10.22 -19.71
C ALA A 109 17.17 -11.02 -20.87
N ALA A 110 16.14 -10.49 -21.50
CA ALA A 110 15.41 -11.16 -22.56
C ALA A 110 15.93 -10.77 -23.96
N SER A 111 15.83 -11.69 -24.93
CA SER A 111 16.01 -11.32 -26.33
C SER A 111 14.80 -10.56 -26.87
N PRO A 112 14.92 -9.77 -27.95
CA PRO A 112 13.79 -9.09 -28.60
C PRO A 112 12.65 -10.07 -28.99
N GLU A 113 13.00 -11.27 -29.46
CA GLU A 113 12.05 -12.31 -29.85
C GLU A 113 11.31 -12.88 -28.64
N ALA A 114 12.02 -13.15 -27.53
CA ALA A 114 11.41 -13.60 -26.27
C ALA A 114 10.48 -12.54 -25.68
N PHE A 115 10.85 -11.27 -25.76
CA PHE A 115 10.02 -10.15 -25.33
C PHE A 115 8.75 -10.03 -26.18
N ALA A 116 8.87 -10.06 -27.53
CA ALA A 116 7.74 -10.00 -28.45
C ALA A 116 6.77 -11.16 -28.20
N ALA A 117 7.27 -12.39 -28.07
CA ALA A 117 6.48 -13.58 -27.77
C ALA A 117 5.75 -13.48 -26.41
N PHE A 118 6.41 -12.90 -25.38
CA PHE A 118 5.78 -12.66 -24.09
C PHE A 118 4.60 -11.67 -24.21
N VAL A 119 4.81 -10.55 -24.87
CA VAL A 119 3.76 -9.53 -25.04
C VAL A 119 2.62 -10.04 -25.92
N GLN A 120 2.94 -10.79 -27.00
CA GLN A 120 1.94 -11.41 -27.86
C GLN A 120 1.04 -12.37 -27.08
N ARG A 121 1.64 -13.26 -26.27
CA ARG A 121 0.91 -14.25 -25.46
C ARG A 121 -0.07 -13.62 -24.48
N HIS A 122 0.29 -12.48 -23.86
CA HIS A 122 -0.54 -11.80 -22.89
C HIS A 122 -1.46 -10.72 -23.49
N GLY A 123 -1.19 -10.29 -24.73
CA GLY A 123 -1.93 -9.22 -25.41
C GLY A 123 -1.75 -7.83 -24.80
N ARG A 124 -1.79 -7.73 -23.46
CA ARG A 124 -1.54 -6.51 -22.68
C ARG A 124 -0.63 -6.81 -21.49
N VAL A 125 0.33 -5.94 -21.27
CA VAL A 125 1.31 -6.09 -20.18
C VAL A 125 1.49 -4.79 -19.42
N MET A 126 1.88 -4.90 -18.16
CA MET A 126 2.24 -3.76 -17.33
C MET A 126 3.76 -3.57 -17.36
N VAL A 127 4.21 -2.39 -17.74
CA VAL A 127 5.63 -1.99 -17.72
C VAL A 127 5.88 -1.08 -16.53
N LYS A 128 6.90 -1.39 -15.71
CA LYS A 128 7.18 -0.70 -14.45
C LYS A 128 8.68 -0.49 -14.26
N PRO A 129 9.11 0.63 -13.66
CA PRO A 129 10.47 0.73 -13.11
C PRO A 129 10.69 -0.31 -12.00
N ALA A 130 11.86 -0.96 -12.01
CA ALA A 130 12.19 -1.98 -11.02
C ALA A 130 12.34 -1.40 -9.60
N CYS A 131 12.90 -0.20 -9.48
CA CYS A 131 13.25 0.40 -8.18
C CYS A 131 12.38 1.59 -7.76
N ASP A 132 11.50 2.10 -8.61
CA ASP A 132 10.63 3.23 -8.27
C ASP A 132 9.31 2.80 -7.61
N GLY A 133 8.77 3.70 -6.75
CA GLY A 133 7.49 3.55 -6.06
C GLY A 133 6.44 4.58 -6.49
N GLN A 134 5.27 4.54 -5.86
CA GLN A 134 4.17 5.51 -6.02
C GLN A 134 3.54 5.56 -7.44
N GLY A 135 3.72 4.51 -8.26
CA GLY A 135 3.12 4.43 -9.58
C GLY A 135 3.82 5.28 -10.66
N LYS A 136 4.95 5.90 -10.35
CA LYS A 136 5.70 6.72 -11.35
C LYS A 136 6.31 5.82 -12.41
N GLY A 137 6.17 6.23 -13.69
CA GLY A 137 6.75 5.51 -14.82
C GLY A 137 6.08 4.18 -15.15
N ILE A 138 4.92 3.87 -14.54
CA ILE A 138 4.11 2.70 -14.88
C ILE A 138 3.23 3.01 -16.08
N PHE A 139 3.19 2.11 -17.05
CA PHE A 139 2.26 2.18 -18.16
C PHE A 139 1.83 0.79 -18.64
N VAL A 140 0.69 0.74 -19.32
CA VAL A 140 0.19 -0.47 -19.97
C VAL A 140 0.59 -0.43 -21.43
N TYR A 141 1.15 -1.53 -21.92
CA TYR A 141 1.43 -1.72 -23.35
C TYR A 141 0.50 -2.81 -23.91
N SER A 142 -0.16 -2.53 -25.03
CA SER A 142 -0.95 -3.49 -25.80
C SER A 142 -0.12 -3.98 -26.97
N TYR A 143 -0.22 -5.29 -27.28
CA TYR A 143 0.49 -5.87 -28.43
C TYR A 143 -0.05 -5.30 -29.76
N GLU A 144 0.82 -4.74 -30.57
CA GLU A 144 0.54 -4.13 -31.88
C GLU A 144 1.34 -4.80 -33.02
N GLY A 145 1.92 -5.97 -32.75
CA GLY A 145 2.75 -6.72 -33.67
C GLY A 145 4.20 -6.85 -33.18
N ASP A 146 4.92 -7.84 -33.78
CA ASP A 146 6.28 -8.18 -33.32
C ASP A 146 7.27 -7.04 -33.48
N GLU A 147 7.21 -6.30 -34.59
CA GLU A 147 8.14 -5.19 -34.83
C GLU A 147 7.93 -4.06 -33.82
N ALA A 148 6.68 -3.73 -33.48
CA ALA A 148 6.38 -2.75 -32.45
C ALA A 148 6.84 -3.22 -31.06
N ALA A 149 6.65 -4.50 -30.74
CA ALA A 149 7.13 -5.09 -29.49
C ALA A 149 8.67 -5.10 -29.41
N LYS A 150 9.38 -5.42 -30.49
CA LYS A 150 10.85 -5.35 -30.53
C LYS A 150 11.37 -3.91 -30.39
N ALA A 151 10.72 -2.94 -31.02
CA ALA A 151 11.06 -1.53 -30.87
C ALA A 151 10.86 -1.05 -29.42
N LEU A 152 9.77 -1.49 -28.75
CA LEU A 152 9.61 -1.24 -27.31
C LEU A 152 10.73 -1.88 -26.51
N HIS A 153 11.08 -3.15 -26.76
CA HIS A 153 12.18 -3.83 -26.10
C HIS A 153 13.48 -3.03 -26.18
N GLU A 154 13.86 -2.51 -27.34
CA GLU A 154 15.04 -1.69 -27.55
C GLU A 154 15.03 -0.43 -26.65
N THR A 155 13.86 0.15 -26.41
CA THR A 155 13.72 1.31 -25.50
C THR A 155 13.84 0.95 -24.04
N LEU A 156 13.52 -0.30 -23.66
CA LEU A 156 13.53 -0.79 -22.27
C LEU A 156 14.82 -1.52 -21.90
N ALA A 157 15.48 -2.16 -22.87
CA ALA A 157 16.74 -2.89 -22.66
C ALA A 157 17.83 -1.95 -22.09
N GLY A 158 18.53 -2.44 -21.08
CA GLY A 158 19.54 -1.64 -20.35
C GLY A 158 18.97 -0.63 -19.34
N LYS A 159 17.64 -0.55 -19.18
CA LYS A 159 16.98 0.21 -18.12
C LYS A 159 16.50 -0.74 -17.03
N ASP A 160 16.44 -0.23 -15.81
CA ASP A 160 15.88 -0.97 -14.66
C ASP A 160 14.33 -1.04 -14.76
N MET A 161 13.85 -1.88 -15.68
CA MET A 161 12.43 -2.06 -15.96
C MET A 161 12.03 -3.52 -15.78
N ILE A 162 10.77 -3.75 -15.43
CA ILE A 162 10.13 -5.07 -15.39
C ILE A 162 8.83 -5.02 -16.19
N VAL A 163 8.53 -6.12 -16.87
CA VAL A 163 7.28 -6.30 -17.63
C VAL A 163 6.52 -7.47 -17.01
N GLU A 164 5.26 -7.24 -16.70
CA GLU A 164 4.43 -8.23 -16.01
C GLU A 164 3.12 -8.47 -16.77
N GLN A 165 2.67 -9.72 -16.75
CA GLN A 165 1.29 -10.07 -17.09
C GLN A 165 0.34 -9.28 -16.18
N MET A 166 -0.72 -8.73 -16.73
CA MET A 166 -1.78 -8.09 -15.97
C MET A 166 -2.64 -9.14 -15.26
N PRO A 167 -2.73 -9.12 -13.93
CA PRO A 167 -3.55 -10.09 -13.21
C PRO A 167 -5.04 -9.90 -13.52
N ALA A 168 -5.76 -11.00 -13.78
CA ALA A 168 -7.21 -10.98 -13.91
C ALA A 168 -7.86 -11.01 -12.52
N GLN A 169 -8.56 -9.95 -12.15
CA GLN A 169 -9.20 -9.77 -10.86
C GLN A 169 -10.35 -10.76 -10.63
N HIS A 170 -10.58 -11.13 -9.36
CA HIS A 170 -11.71 -11.96 -8.96
C HIS A 170 -13.05 -11.24 -9.22
N PRO A 171 -14.07 -11.90 -9.82
CA PRO A 171 -15.33 -11.27 -10.22
C PRO A 171 -16.08 -10.57 -9.07
N GLN A 172 -15.89 -11.02 -7.84
CA GLN A 172 -16.47 -10.36 -6.67
C GLN A 172 -15.94 -8.94 -6.48
N LEU A 173 -14.64 -8.70 -6.75
CA LEU A 173 -14.04 -7.38 -6.65
C LEU A 173 -14.34 -6.49 -7.87
N ASP A 174 -14.70 -7.08 -9.02
CA ASP A 174 -15.21 -6.33 -10.17
C ASP A 174 -16.49 -5.54 -9.80
N ARG A 175 -17.23 -5.99 -8.79
CA ARG A 175 -18.42 -5.27 -8.28
C ARG A 175 -18.05 -3.96 -7.57
N LEU A 176 -16.83 -3.83 -7.06
CA LEU A 176 -16.32 -2.56 -6.52
C LEU A 176 -15.80 -1.69 -7.67
N ASN A 177 -14.81 -2.19 -8.39
CA ASN A 177 -14.31 -1.52 -9.59
C ASN A 177 -13.74 -2.56 -10.57
N PRO A 178 -14.36 -2.75 -11.76
CA PRO A 178 -13.88 -3.69 -12.76
C PRO A 178 -12.67 -3.17 -13.55
N ASN A 179 -12.36 -1.87 -13.49
CA ASN A 179 -11.33 -1.24 -14.31
C ASN A 179 -9.95 -1.24 -13.66
N CYS A 180 -9.88 -1.40 -12.33
CA CYS A 180 -8.62 -1.47 -11.60
C CYS A 180 -8.45 -2.80 -10.87
N LEU A 181 -7.21 -3.17 -10.60
CA LEU A 181 -6.90 -4.25 -9.69
C LEU A 181 -7.05 -3.74 -8.25
N ASN A 182 -8.18 -4.05 -7.61
CA ASN A 182 -8.40 -3.69 -6.20
C ASN A 182 -7.47 -4.51 -5.31
N THR A 183 -6.60 -3.87 -4.55
CA THR A 183 -5.61 -4.56 -3.73
C THR A 183 -5.84 -4.36 -2.23
N VAL A 184 -5.49 -5.37 -1.44
CA VAL A 184 -5.46 -5.25 0.03
C VAL A 184 -4.03 -5.02 0.48
N ARG A 185 -3.78 -3.88 1.15
CA ARG A 185 -2.56 -3.63 1.87
C ARG A 185 -2.62 -4.28 3.24
N PHE A 186 -1.82 -5.32 3.45
CA PHE A 186 -1.59 -5.89 4.77
C PHE A 186 -0.38 -5.24 5.42
N THR A 187 -0.54 -4.79 6.66
CA THR A 187 0.56 -4.34 7.51
C THR A 187 1.00 -5.49 8.38
N THR A 188 2.27 -5.86 8.33
CA THR A 188 2.83 -6.98 9.10
C THR A 188 4.05 -6.57 9.92
N TYR A 189 4.24 -7.27 11.02
CA TYR A 189 5.49 -7.30 11.78
C TYR A 189 5.88 -8.75 12.03
N THR A 190 7.13 -9.09 11.79
CA THR A 190 7.64 -10.45 11.98
C THR A 190 8.72 -10.45 13.05
N ASP A 191 8.51 -11.22 14.09
CA ASP A 191 9.51 -11.51 15.11
C ASP A 191 10.16 -12.89 14.89
N ARG A 192 10.90 -13.37 15.89
CA ARG A 192 11.58 -14.66 15.82
C ARG A 192 10.59 -15.82 15.62
N ASP A 193 9.43 -15.75 16.24
CA ASP A 193 8.52 -16.88 16.37
C ASP A 193 7.42 -16.88 15.32
N GLU A 194 6.84 -15.71 15.02
CA GLU A 194 5.70 -15.63 14.11
C GLU A 194 5.62 -14.32 13.29
N ALA A 195 4.79 -14.33 12.26
CA ALA A 195 4.42 -13.17 11.48
C ALA A 195 3.04 -12.67 11.92
N HIS A 196 3.01 -11.48 12.51
CA HIS A 196 1.81 -10.80 13.00
C HIS A 196 1.20 -9.96 11.88
N ILE A 197 -0.04 -10.23 11.52
CA ILE A 197 -0.83 -9.33 10.67
C ILE A 197 -1.49 -8.30 11.58
N LEU A 198 -1.08 -7.05 11.45
CA LEU A 198 -1.52 -5.97 12.32
C LEU A 198 -2.78 -5.27 11.81
N MET A 199 -2.94 -5.19 10.47
CA MET A 199 -4.01 -4.45 9.82
C MET A 199 -4.16 -4.86 8.36
N ALA A 200 -5.38 -4.75 7.82
CA ALA A 200 -5.66 -4.93 6.41
C ALA A 200 -6.54 -3.77 5.89
N THR A 201 -6.15 -3.19 4.75
CA THR A 201 -6.83 -2.03 4.15
C THR A 201 -7.01 -2.28 2.66
N LEU A 202 -8.26 -2.39 2.22
CA LEU A 202 -8.59 -2.49 0.79
C LEU A 202 -8.46 -1.12 0.13
N ARG A 203 -7.90 -1.08 -1.07
CA ARG A 203 -7.78 0.12 -1.91
C ARG A 203 -8.52 -0.11 -3.22
N SER A 204 -9.14 0.95 -3.73
CA SER A 204 -9.85 0.95 -5.00
C SER A 204 -9.73 2.32 -5.66
N ALA A 205 -9.62 2.36 -6.99
CA ALA A 205 -9.75 3.61 -7.73
C ALA A 205 -11.22 4.09 -7.69
N THR A 206 -11.43 5.40 -7.73
CA THR A 206 -12.79 6.01 -7.69
C THR A 206 -13.38 6.22 -9.07
N ASP A 207 -12.58 6.03 -10.12
CA ASP A 207 -12.91 6.24 -11.52
C ASP A 207 -12.50 5.03 -12.37
N GLU A 208 -12.41 5.20 -13.67
CA GLU A 208 -11.98 4.19 -14.63
C GLU A 208 -10.45 3.99 -14.69
N SER A 209 -9.70 4.58 -13.76
CA SER A 209 -8.25 4.43 -13.67
C SER A 209 -7.86 2.98 -13.39
N ALA A 210 -6.82 2.50 -14.05
CA ALA A 210 -6.28 1.15 -13.86
C ALA A 210 -5.46 0.98 -12.54
N VAL A 211 -5.22 2.08 -11.80
CA VAL A 211 -4.36 2.09 -10.60
C VAL A 211 -5.16 2.50 -9.38
N ASP A 212 -5.15 1.66 -8.35
CA ASP A 212 -5.88 1.83 -7.08
C ASP A 212 -5.20 2.78 -6.06
N ASN A 213 -4.31 3.66 -6.53
CA ASN A 213 -3.45 4.45 -5.65
C ASN A 213 -4.23 5.51 -4.86
N PHE A 214 -4.23 5.40 -3.53
CA PHE A 214 -4.82 6.35 -2.58
C PHE A 214 -4.36 7.80 -2.81
N HIS A 215 -3.09 8.01 -3.19
CA HIS A 215 -2.56 9.35 -3.49
C HIS A 215 -2.99 9.91 -4.85
N ALA A 216 -3.52 9.07 -5.73
CA ALA A 216 -4.01 9.44 -7.06
C ALA A 216 -5.54 9.54 -7.13
N GLY A 217 -6.23 9.69 -5.99
CA GLY A 217 -7.67 9.84 -5.92
C GLY A 217 -8.44 8.55 -5.59
N GLY A 218 -7.75 7.44 -5.30
CA GLY A 218 -8.38 6.21 -4.83
C GLY A 218 -8.94 6.33 -3.42
N ILE A 219 -9.82 5.37 -3.06
CA ILE A 219 -10.37 5.22 -1.71
C ILE A 219 -9.74 4.05 -0.97
N ALA A 220 -9.67 4.19 0.34
CA ALA A 220 -9.21 3.15 1.26
C ALA A 220 -10.34 2.75 2.22
N MET A 221 -10.50 1.46 2.47
CA MET A 221 -11.49 0.87 3.35
C MET A 221 -10.81 -0.07 4.34
N ALA A 222 -11.19 0.00 5.61
CA ALA A 222 -10.75 -0.96 6.62
C ALA A 222 -11.34 -2.33 6.34
N VAL A 223 -10.52 -3.38 6.47
CA VAL A 223 -10.96 -4.77 6.41
C VAL A 223 -10.82 -5.39 7.79
N ASP A 224 -11.86 -6.04 8.26
CA ASP A 224 -11.85 -6.81 9.49
C ASP A 224 -11.03 -8.09 9.30
N LEU A 225 -10.04 -8.32 10.15
CA LEU A 225 -9.09 -9.43 9.99
C LEU A 225 -9.71 -10.80 10.24
N GLU A 226 -10.77 -10.88 11.06
CA GLU A 226 -11.41 -12.15 11.41
C GLU A 226 -12.39 -12.60 10.31
N THR A 227 -13.13 -11.63 9.77
CA THR A 227 -14.24 -11.94 8.84
C THR A 227 -13.90 -11.73 7.36
N GLY A 228 -12.82 -11.00 7.05
CA GLY A 228 -12.49 -10.61 5.68
C GLY A 228 -13.51 -9.67 5.04
N ARG A 229 -14.26 -8.92 5.85
CA ARG A 229 -15.27 -7.97 5.35
C ARG A 229 -14.82 -6.53 5.51
N ILE A 230 -15.22 -5.68 4.58
CA ILE A 230 -15.03 -4.23 4.74
C ILE A 230 -15.82 -3.78 5.99
N SER A 231 -15.12 -3.14 6.94
CA SER A 231 -15.67 -2.72 8.22
C SER A 231 -15.91 -1.21 8.33
N SER A 232 -15.48 -0.42 7.34
CA SER A 232 -15.61 1.04 7.34
C SER A 232 -16.24 1.57 6.06
N ASP A 233 -16.60 2.86 6.08
CA ASP A 233 -16.78 3.63 4.85
C ASP A 233 -15.44 3.79 4.13
N GLY A 234 -15.47 4.07 2.83
CA GLY A 234 -14.30 4.49 2.08
C GLY A 234 -13.85 5.89 2.50
N ILE A 235 -12.55 6.12 2.48
CA ILE A 235 -11.95 7.46 2.68
C ILE A 235 -10.92 7.71 1.59
N ASP A 236 -10.90 8.90 1.01
CA ASP A 236 -9.89 9.31 0.06
C ASP A 236 -8.80 10.22 0.68
N GLY A 237 -7.84 10.64 -0.14
CA GLY A 237 -6.74 11.52 0.28
C GLY A 237 -7.18 12.94 0.66
N GLU A 238 -8.40 13.34 0.30
CA GLU A 238 -9.05 14.60 0.66
C GLU A 238 -9.98 14.46 1.87
N LEU A 239 -9.97 13.29 2.52
CA LEU A 239 -10.79 12.93 3.69
C LEU A 239 -12.30 12.86 3.42
N ARG A 240 -12.72 12.82 2.15
CA ARG A 240 -14.12 12.58 1.79
C ARG A 240 -14.49 11.14 2.13
N ARG A 241 -15.74 10.93 2.54
CA ARG A 241 -16.26 9.63 2.95
C ARG A 241 -17.29 9.11 1.96
N PHE A 242 -17.27 7.80 1.78
CA PHE A 242 -18.12 7.10 0.84
C PHE A 242 -18.73 5.87 1.53
N SER A 243 -20.05 5.80 1.66
CA SER A 243 -20.76 4.60 2.10
C SER A 243 -20.88 3.56 1.00
N GLU A 244 -20.83 4.02 -0.26
CA GLU A 244 -20.89 3.24 -1.49
C GLU A 244 -19.67 3.57 -2.36
N HIS A 245 -19.30 2.65 -3.23
CA HIS A 245 -18.21 2.89 -4.18
C HIS A 245 -18.61 3.97 -5.20
N PRO A 246 -17.81 5.04 -5.40
CA PRO A 246 -18.21 6.19 -6.24
C PRO A 246 -18.56 5.83 -7.69
N LEU A 247 -17.89 4.83 -8.27
CA LEU A 247 -18.12 4.42 -9.66
C LEU A 247 -19.30 3.46 -9.79
N THR A 248 -19.43 2.47 -8.92
CA THR A 248 -20.34 1.33 -9.10
C THR A 248 -21.55 1.39 -8.17
N LEU A 249 -21.56 2.29 -7.20
CA LEU A 249 -22.58 2.41 -6.14
C LEU A 249 -22.71 1.13 -5.28
N ALA A 250 -21.72 0.25 -5.33
CA ALA A 250 -21.70 -0.95 -4.50
C ALA A 250 -21.53 -0.56 -3.02
N PRO A 251 -22.38 -1.08 -2.11
CA PRO A 251 -22.23 -0.85 -0.68
C PRO A 251 -20.87 -1.33 -0.18
N LEU A 252 -20.16 -0.49 0.58
CA LEU A 252 -18.81 -0.82 1.06
C LEU A 252 -18.85 -1.65 2.33
N ARG A 253 -19.55 -1.18 3.38
CA ARG A 253 -19.61 -1.92 4.66
C ARG A 253 -20.25 -3.29 4.52
N GLY A 254 -19.60 -4.29 5.09
CA GLY A 254 -20.06 -5.68 5.02
C GLY A 254 -19.69 -6.40 3.72
N PHE A 255 -19.10 -5.70 2.73
CA PHE A 255 -18.67 -6.33 1.49
C PHE A 255 -17.60 -7.40 1.80
N PRO A 256 -17.80 -8.67 1.41
CA PRO A 256 -16.87 -9.75 1.71
C PRO A 256 -15.74 -9.79 0.68
N LEU A 257 -14.53 -10.05 1.14
CA LEU A 257 -13.38 -10.33 0.27
C LEU A 257 -13.30 -11.83 -0.02
N PRO A 258 -13.00 -12.24 -1.27
CA PRO A 258 -12.88 -13.66 -1.61
C PRO A 258 -11.62 -14.27 -0.99
N ASN A 259 -11.63 -15.58 -0.75
CA ASN A 259 -10.44 -16.37 -0.39
C ASN A 259 -9.60 -15.77 0.75
N TRP A 260 -10.26 -15.18 1.75
CA TRP A 260 -9.62 -14.40 2.80
C TRP A 260 -8.59 -15.19 3.62
N GLU A 261 -8.94 -16.41 4.05
CA GLU A 261 -8.02 -17.28 4.80
C GLU A 261 -6.75 -17.63 4.00
N THR A 262 -6.90 -17.80 2.68
CA THR A 262 -5.76 -17.99 1.78
C THR A 262 -4.86 -16.76 1.78
N ALA A 263 -5.43 -15.56 1.73
CA ALA A 263 -4.67 -14.32 1.77
C ALA A 263 -3.89 -14.17 3.08
N LEU A 264 -4.54 -14.43 4.23
CA LEU A 264 -3.87 -14.43 5.54
C LEU A 264 -2.70 -15.43 5.59
N SER A 265 -2.91 -16.64 5.06
CA SER A 265 -1.88 -17.68 5.00
C SER A 265 -0.70 -17.29 4.11
N VAL A 266 -0.96 -16.75 2.91
CA VAL A 266 0.05 -16.26 1.97
C VAL A 266 0.89 -15.15 2.62
N VAL A 267 0.24 -14.16 3.23
CA VAL A 267 0.91 -13.02 3.89
C VAL A 267 1.80 -13.49 5.04
N ARG A 268 1.31 -14.40 5.90
CA ARG A 268 2.11 -14.94 7.00
C ARG A 268 3.34 -15.68 6.49
N ARG A 269 3.18 -16.57 5.50
CA ARG A 269 4.30 -17.32 4.92
C ARG A 269 5.33 -16.40 4.26
N ALA A 270 4.91 -15.50 3.40
CA ALA A 270 5.80 -14.54 2.75
C ALA A 270 6.54 -13.66 3.77
N SER A 271 5.86 -13.21 4.83
CA SER A 271 6.48 -12.43 5.90
C SER A 271 7.53 -13.25 6.67
N ARG A 272 7.30 -14.54 6.90
CA ARG A 272 8.29 -15.44 7.53
C ARG A 272 9.51 -15.67 6.63
N GLU A 273 9.32 -15.81 5.33
CA GLU A 273 10.44 -15.93 4.37
C GLU A 273 11.26 -14.63 4.35
N MET A 274 10.60 -13.47 4.37
CA MET A 274 11.27 -12.18 4.41
C MET A 274 12.01 -11.90 5.74
N TYR A 275 11.63 -12.54 6.85
CA TYR A 275 12.29 -12.39 8.15
C TYR A 275 13.78 -12.78 8.11
N ASN A 276 14.13 -13.77 7.28
CA ASN A 276 15.51 -14.24 7.12
C ASN A 276 16.39 -13.23 6.35
N LEU A 277 15.78 -12.26 5.67
CA LEU A 277 16.49 -11.15 5.06
C LEU A 277 16.72 -10.09 6.14
N PRO A 278 17.98 -9.71 6.41
CA PRO A 278 18.26 -8.71 7.41
C PRO A 278 17.43 -7.44 7.19
N ARG A 279 16.84 -6.90 8.26
CA ARG A 279 16.22 -5.56 8.29
C ARG A 279 14.90 -5.41 7.51
N CYS A 280 14.15 -6.51 7.30
CA CYS A 280 12.85 -6.48 6.62
C CYS A 280 11.76 -7.16 7.46
N ARG A 281 11.45 -6.59 8.62
CA ARG A 281 10.47 -7.15 9.60
C ARG A 281 9.13 -6.45 9.58
N PHE A 282 9.13 -5.13 9.35
CA PHE A 282 7.93 -4.30 9.33
C PHE A 282 7.58 -3.94 7.89
N LEU A 283 6.57 -4.62 7.35
CA LEU A 283 6.28 -4.64 5.91
C LEU A 283 4.83 -4.33 5.60
N GLY A 284 4.62 -3.79 4.40
CA GLY A 284 3.32 -3.65 3.76
C GLY A 284 3.25 -4.54 2.51
N TRP A 285 2.30 -5.46 2.47
CA TRP A 285 2.06 -6.38 1.36
C TRP A 285 0.84 -5.96 0.56
N ASP A 286 0.98 -5.78 -0.74
CA ASP A 286 -0.14 -5.55 -1.63
C ASP A 286 -0.59 -6.87 -2.24
N ILE A 287 -1.80 -7.26 -1.91
CA ILE A 287 -2.39 -8.55 -2.24
C ILE A 287 -3.56 -8.37 -3.19
N ALA A 288 -3.58 -9.13 -4.28
CA ALA A 288 -4.69 -9.23 -5.21
C ALA A 288 -5.36 -10.61 -5.13
N PHE A 289 -6.65 -10.62 -5.37
CA PHE A 289 -7.48 -11.83 -5.48
C PHE A 289 -7.79 -12.07 -6.95
N LEU A 290 -7.40 -13.24 -7.45
CA LEU A 290 -7.45 -13.56 -8.86
C LEU A 290 -8.73 -14.30 -9.25
N ARG A 291 -9.06 -14.22 -10.53
CA ARG A 291 -10.25 -14.84 -11.14
C ARG A 291 -10.28 -16.36 -10.98
N ASP A 292 -9.13 -16.99 -10.97
CA ASP A 292 -8.98 -18.44 -10.80
C ASP A 292 -8.99 -18.90 -9.32
N GLY A 293 -9.27 -17.99 -8.39
CA GLY A 293 -9.32 -18.23 -6.95
C GLY A 293 -7.98 -18.16 -6.24
N ARG A 294 -6.86 -17.95 -6.96
CA ARG A 294 -5.56 -17.75 -6.33
C ARG A 294 -5.42 -16.36 -5.72
N VAL A 295 -4.49 -16.25 -4.80
CA VAL A 295 -4.09 -14.99 -4.15
C VAL A 295 -2.68 -14.66 -4.59
N SER A 296 -2.48 -13.45 -5.12
CA SER A 296 -1.22 -12.98 -5.68
C SER A 296 -0.61 -11.87 -4.83
N ILE A 297 0.67 -11.95 -4.55
CA ILE A 297 1.42 -10.80 -4.02
C ILE A 297 1.80 -9.90 -5.21
N ILE A 298 1.36 -8.64 -5.16
CA ILE A 298 1.66 -7.65 -6.19
C ILE A 298 2.99 -6.97 -5.93
N GLU A 299 3.21 -6.55 -4.68
CA GLU A 299 4.46 -5.94 -4.22
C GLU A 299 4.60 -6.00 -2.70
N CYS A 300 5.82 -5.77 -2.23
CA CYS A 300 6.14 -5.58 -0.82
C CYS A 300 6.75 -4.19 -0.60
N ASN A 301 6.32 -3.52 0.45
CA ASN A 301 6.77 -2.18 0.82
C ASN A 301 7.46 -2.21 2.17
N TRP A 302 8.77 -1.91 2.21
CA TRP A 302 9.59 -1.97 3.43
C TRP A 302 9.43 -0.74 4.35
N GLN A 303 9.13 0.43 3.81
CA GLN A 303 8.78 1.64 4.57
C GLN A 303 7.34 2.04 4.27
N GLN A 304 6.40 1.14 4.59
CA GLN A 304 5.02 1.41 4.30
C GLN A 304 4.50 2.69 4.96
N GLY A 305 3.62 3.39 4.24
CA GLY A 305 2.99 4.60 4.75
C GLY A 305 2.03 4.31 5.90
N VAL A 306 1.96 5.22 6.86
CA VAL A 306 1.02 5.12 7.99
C VAL A 306 -0.42 5.43 7.61
N GLN A 307 -0.65 5.94 6.40
CA GLN A 307 -1.96 6.37 5.87
C GLN A 307 -2.97 5.22 5.75
N THR A 308 -2.50 3.98 5.66
CA THR A 308 -3.36 2.79 5.66
C THR A 308 -4.25 2.69 6.90
N GLN A 309 -3.91 3.39 7.98
CA GLN A 309 -4.72 3.46 9.19
C GLN A 309 -5.94 4.40 9.07
N ALA A 310 -5.98 5.26 8.05
CA ALA A 310 -7.01 6.30 7.93
C ALA A 310 -8.47 5.79 8.02
N PRO A 311 -8.86 4.70 7.36
CA PRO A 311 -10.23 4.20 7.42
C PRO A 311 -10.54 3.45 8.73
N HIS A 312 -9.54 3.09 9.53
CA HIS A 312 -9.74 2.28 10.72
C HIS A 312 -10.19 3.11 11.94
N GLU A 313 -10.97 2.50 12.81
CA GLU A 313 -11.35 3.11 14.09
C GLU A 313 -10.18 3.17 15.06
N ARG A 314 -9.27 2.19 14.99
CA ARG A 314 -8.05 2.08 15.80
C ARG A 314 -6.86 1.85 14.88
N GLY A 315 -5.72 2.44 15.26
CA GLY A 315 -4.44 2.15 14.63
C GLY A 315 -3.83 0.84 15.15
N PHE A 316 -2.74 0.42 14.53
CA PHE A 316 -2.04 -0.85 14.85
C PHE A 316 -0.91 -0.72 15.89
N ARG A 317 -0.62 0.49 16.39
CA ARG A 317 0.55 0.71 17.26
C ARG A 317 0.54 -0.13 18.53
N LEU A 318 -0.62 -0.33 19.15
CA LEU A 318 -0.72 -1.16 20.36
C LEU A 318 -0.56 -2.65 20.05
N SER A 319 -1.11 -3.13 18.92
CA SER A 319 -0.91 -4.50 18.45
C SER A 319 0.57 -4.78 18.15
N LEU A 320 1.26 -3.83 17.50
CA LEU A 320 2.70 -3.90 17.26
C LEU A 320 3.50 -3.98 18.57
N LYS A 321 3.21 -3.11 19.53
CA LYS A 321 3.87 -3.16 20.85
C LYS A 321 3.61 -4.46 21.61
N ALA A 322 2.42 -5.05 21.46
CA ALA A 322 2.11 -6.33 22.07
C ALA A 322 2.90 -7.48 21.43
N ALA A 323 3.05 -7.46 20.09
CA ALA A 323 3.89 -8.41 19.36
C ALA A 323 5.38 -8.28 19.74
N GLU A 324 5.88 -7.04 19.85
CA GLU A 324 7.27 -6.78 20.24
C GLU A 324 7.62 -7.25 21.66
N LYS A 325 6.68 -7.18 22.62
CA LYS A 325 6.89 -7.60 24.01
C LYS A 325 6.93 -9.12 24.22
N ARG A 326 6.54 -9.92 23.25
CA ARG A 326 6.60 -11.39 23.30
C ARG A 326 7.99 -11.97 23.01
N ARG A 327 9.00 -11.10 22.91
CA ARG A 327 10.42 -11.44 22.74
C ARG A 327 11.03 -12.07 23.97
#